data_206383b9694bf0acab23c3ce51a9f514
#
_entry.id   206383b9694bf0acab23c3ce51a9f514
#
_cell.length_a   1.000
_cell.length_b   1.000
_cell.length_c   1.000
_cell.angle_alpha   90.00
_cell.angle_beta   90.00
_cell.angle_gamma   90.00
#
_symmetry.space_group_name_H-M   'P 1'
#
loop_
_entity.id
_entity.type
_entity.pdbx_description
1 polymer ?
#
loop_
_entity_poly.entity_id
_entity_poly.type
_entity_poly.pdbx_seq_one_letter_code
_entity_poly.pdbx_strand_id
1 'polypeptide(L)'
;NMKNYKFLILIFMIITNSCSKEDEINELNQTIVDLQANISQLNSQINDYSAQINQLTSQNNILSNQIEDLNGQLSGFEVQVQEYLNQIQILSEENEIFENQNSDLNSQVINLQNQLYEIRSQSAEDGIYFFNKIEILDPPLEGSMWDLPDLIKPSDFTVYSTSSYQGIENRLFYDKSISDFINYDAYVFKVNFKDGLILDFEIKTDFTLSKALEIEKKFSPKIGQLGKELRKNINSIEFLKGEFGASAQKSEDLVYANITLHIDWINNIVETRPDGDRTEELFIHEAAHLSIDPYVYGQQGWTDAVNLDGNYLSTYAKDNPDSEDVAETFQAYIAVKYFPERITSSLRDTIL
;
A
#
# COMPACT_ATOMS: atom_id res chain seq x y z
N ASN A 1 78.49 -93.19 -23.20
CA ASN A 1 78.13 -91.97 -22.45
C ASN A 1 77.05 -91.02 -23.12
N MET A 2 76.60 -91.35 -24.29
CA MET A 2 75.56 -90.56 -25.00
C MET A 2 74.13 -90.76 -24.51
N LYS A 3 73.86 -91.93 -23.83
CA LYS A 3 72.54 -92.21 -23.20
C LYS A 3 72.26 -91.33 -21.98
N ASN A 4 73.26 -91.02 -21.16
CA ASN A 4 73.09 -90.18 -19.98
C ASN A 4 72.84 -88.72 -20.32
N TYR A 5 73.36 -88.22 -21.45
CA TYR A 5 73.17 -86.88 -21.87
C TYR A 5 71.75 -86.60 -22.40
N LYS A 6 71.19 -87.58 -23.12
CA LYS A 6 69.76 -87.53 -23.57
C LYS A 6 68.80 -87.55 -22.40
N PHE A 7 69.11 -88.31 -21.37
CA PHE A 7 68.29 -88.36 -20.14
C PHE A 7 68.35 -87.06 -19.33
N LEU A 8 69.56 -86.44 -19.21
CA LEU A 8 69.71 -85.13 -18.61
C LEU A 8 68.94 -83.99 -19.37
N ILE A 9 68.95 -84.00 -20.70
CA ILE A 9 68.26 -83.03 -21.54
C ILE A 9 66.75 -83.25 -21.36
N LEU A 10 66.24 -84.45 -21.29
CA LEU A 10 64.82 -84.74 -21.06
C LEU A 10 64.36 -84.32 -19.67
N ILE A 11 65.18 -84.53 -18.63
CA ILE A 11 64.87 -84.02 -17.28
C ILE A 11 64.89 -82.49 -17.26
N PHE A 12 65.85 -81.81 -17.98
CA PHE A 12 65.92 -80.38 -18.05
C PHE A 12 64.74 -79.82 -18.78
N MET A 13 64.30 -80.45 -19.89
CA MET A 13 63.04 -80.01 -20.63
C MET A 13 61.77 -80.21 -19.78
N ILE A 14 61.70 -81.30 -18.95
CA ILE A 14 60.56 -81.48 -18.09
C ILE A 14 60.53 -80.48 -16.96
N ILE A 15 61.70 -80.12 -16.39
CA ILE A 15 61.83 -79.12 -15.31
C ILE A 15 61.49 -77.71 -15.87
N THR A 16 62.01 -77.32 -17.04
CA THR A 16 61.72 -76.05 -17.62
C THR A 16 60.26 -75.93 -18.05
N ASN A 17 59.67 -76.99 -18.58
CA ASN A 17 58.20 -77.00 -18.95
C ASN A 17 57.32 -76.99 -17.69
N SER A 18 57.79 -77.62 -16.53
CA SER A 18 57.10 -77.54 -15.25
C SER A 18 57.14 -76.13 -14.65
N CYS A 19 58.30 -75.44 -14.64
CA CYS A 19 58.44 -74.05 -14.18
C CYS A 19 57.57 -73.08 -15.05
N SER A 20 57.59 -73.24 -16.37
CA SER A 20 56.75 -72.42 -17.24
C SER A 20 55.22 -72.58 -16.98
N LYS A 21 54.78 -73.81 -16.62
CA LYS A 21 53.37 -74.07 -16.22
C LYS A 21 53.06 -73.55 -14.85
N GLU A 22 53.99 -73.50 -13.96
CA GLU A 22 53.81 -72.98 -12.61
C GLU A 22 53.65 -71.45 -12.63
N ASP A 23 54.46 -70.78 -13.46
CA ASP A 23 54.34 -69.33 -13.69
C ASP A 23 52.97 -68.95 -14.37
N GLU A 24 52.54 -69.76 -15.35
CA GLU A 24 51.20 -69.58 -15.97
C GLU A 24 50.04 -69.76 -14.96
N ILE A 25 50.15 -70.78 -14.09
CA ILE A 25 49.18 -71.04 -13.03
C ILE A 25 49.19 -69.90 -12.00
N ASN A 26 50.34 -69.34 -11.63
CA ASN A 26 50.43 -68.22 -10.72
C ASN A 26 49.83 -66.96 -11.34
N GLU A 27 50.07 -66.66 -12.61
CA GLU A 27 49.48 -65.56 -13.36
C GLU A 27 47.95 -65.69 -13.44
N LEU A 28 47.47 -66.93 -13.71
CA LEU A 28 46.02 -67.17 -13.76
C LEU A 28 45.35 -67.00 -12.39
N ASN A 29 46.01 -67.48 -11.33
CA ASN A 29 45.56 -67.33 -9.95
C ASN A 29 45.49 -65.81 -9.59
N GLN A 30 46.51 -65.03 -9.94
CA GLN A 30 46.48 -63.58 -9.74
C GLN A 30 45.30 -62.92 -10.49
N THR A 31 45.10 -63.29 -11.73
CA THR A 31 43.97 -62.82 -12.55
C THR A 31 42.61 -63.14 -11.92
N ILE A 32 42.49 -64.36 -11.34
CA ILE A 32 41.27 -64.76 -10.60
C ILE A 32 41.06 -63.86 -9.37
N VAL A 33 42.10 -63.55 -8.61
CA VAL A 33 42.03 -62.68 -7.43
C VAL A 33 41.61 -61.24 -7.83
N ASP A 34 42.18 -60.73 -8.92
CA ASP A 34 41.86 -59.40 -9.42
C ASP A 34 40.39 -59.35 -9.93
N LEU A 35 39.93 -60.39 -10.64
CA LEU A 35 38.54 -60.51 -11.07
C LEU A 35 37.59 -60.60 -9.87
N GLN A 36 37.94 -61.35 -8.82
CA GLN A 36 37.13 -61.44 -7.60
C GLN A 36 37.03 -60.06 -6.89
N ALA A 37 38.11 -59.32 -6.85
CA ALA A 37 38.11 -57.96 -6.29
C ALA A 37 37.21 -57.03 -7.12
N ASN A 38 37.29 -57.07 -8.45
CA ASN A 38 36.44 -56.29 -9.32
C ASN A 38 34.95 -56.68 -9.18
N ILE A 39 34.63 -57.94 -9.06
CA ILE A 39 33.26 -58.39 -8.81
C ILE A 39 32.75 -57.87 -7.46
N SER A 40 33.57 -57.90 -6.44
CA SER A 40 33.23 -57.34 -5.09
C SER A 40 32.93 -55.84 -5.18
N GLN A 41 33.79 -55.08 -5.90
CA GLN A 41 33.60 -53.65 -6.12
C GLN A 41 32.32 -53.36 -6.92
N LEU A 42 32.05 -54.10 -7.99
CA LEU A 42 30.84 -53.94 -8.78
C LEU A 42 29.57 -54.25 -7.97
N ASN A 43 29.63 -55.27 -7.12
CA ASN A 43 28.50 -55.61 -6.24
C ASN A 43 28.25 -54.49 -5.22
N SER A 44 29.30 -53.84 -4.69
CA SER A 44 29.12 -52.64 -3.84
C SER A 44 28.47 -51.50 -4.57
N GLN A 45 28.90 -51.22 -5.81
CA GLN A 45 28.28 -50.17 -6.65
C GLN A 45 26.83 -50.48 -6.96
N ILE A 46 26.47 -51.73 -7.24
CA ILE A 46 25.07 -52.13 -7.47
C ILE A 46 24.22 -51.88 -6.23
N ASN A 47 24.74 -52.20 -5.04
CA ASN A 47 24.01 -51.90 -3.80
C ASN A 47 23.83 -50.41 -3.56
N ASP A 48 24.84 -49.59 -3.85
CA ASP A 48 24.78 -48.14 -3.72
C ASP A 48 23.75 -47.57 -4.70
N TYR A 49 23.74 -47.99 -5.98
CA TYR A 49 22.75 -47.57 -6.95
C TYR A 49 21.34 -48.04 -6.57
N SER A 50 21.21 -49.24 -6.01
CA SER A 50 19.89 -49.71 -5.53
C SER A 50 19.36 -48.85 -4.37
N ALA A 51 20.22 -48.43 -3.46
CA ALA A 51 19.85 -47.50 -2.39
C ALA A 51 19.44 -46.13 -2.93
N GLN A 52 20.17 -45.60 -3.93
CA GLN A 52 19.81 -44.32 -4.60
C GLN A 52 18.46 -44.41 -5.35
N ILE A 53 18.22 -45.54 -6.02
CA ILE A 53 16.93 -45.76 -6.72
C ILE A 53 15.77 -45.78 -5.71
N ASN A 54 15.92 -46.44 -4.58
CA ASN A 54 14.92 -46.48 -3.53
C ASN A 54 14.64 -45.07 -2.96
N GLN A 55 15.69 -44.27 -2.74
CA GLN A 55 15.57 -42.89 -2.25
C GLN A 55 14.85 -42.02 -3.26
N LEU A 56 15.22 -42.08 -4.54
CA LEU A 56 14.57 -41.34 -5.62
C LEU A 56 13.10 -41.76 -5.80
N THR A 57 12.81 -43.02 -5.65
CA THR A 57 11.41 -43.52 -5.71
C THR A 57 10.59 -42.95 -4.55
N SER A 58 11.16 -42.88 -3.35
CA SER A 58 10.49 -42.23 -2.20
C SER A 58 10.25 -40.74 -2.41
N GLN A 59 11.24 -40.02 -2.96
CA GLN A 59 11.12 -38.61 -3.27
C GLN A 59 10.04 -38.37 -4.33
N ASN A 60 9.98 -39.20 -5.38
CA ASN A 60 8.95 -39.12 -6.41
C ASN A 60 7.55 -39.31 -5.84
N ASN A 61 7.36 -40.24 -4.91
CA ASN A 61 6.09 -40.45 -4.24
C ASN A 61 5.68 -39.23 -3.42
N ILE A 62 6.62 -38.61 -2.68
CA ILE A 62 6.36 -37.36 -1.92
C ILE A 62 5.94 -36.23 -2.87
N LEU A 63 6.68 -36.04 -3.96
CA LEU A 63 6.35 -35.00 -4.96
C LEU A 63 5.00 -35.25 -5.60
N SER A 64 4.66 -36.50 -5.90
CA SER A 64 3.34 -36.84 -6.46
C SER A 64 2.20 -36.47 -5.51
N ASN A 65 2.37 -36.74 -4.21
CA ASN A 65 1.36 -36.36 -3.21
C ASN A 65 1.26 -34.82 -3.07
N GLN A 66 2.38 -34.10 -3.15
CA GLN A 66 2.39 -32.63 -3.13
C GLN A 66 1.66 -32.05 -4.35
N ILE A 67 1.85 -32.63 -5.53
CA ILE A 67 1.14 -32.21 -6.76
C ILE A 67 -0.36 -32.45 -6.60
N GLU A 68 -0.78 -33.54 -6.02
CA GLU A 68 -2.20 -33.83 -5.76
C GLU A 68 -2.82 -32.82 -4.80
N ASP A 69 -2.11 -32.51 -3.70
CA ASP A 69 -2.56 -31.48 -2.73
C ASP A 69 -2.66 -30.09 -3.36
N LEU A 70 -1.64 -29.68 -4.13
CA LEU A 70 -1.64 -28.40 -4.83
C LEU A 70 -2.77 -28.31 -5.87
N ASN A 71 -3.08 -29.39 -6.59
CA ASN A 71 -4.21 -29.44 -7.52
C ASN A 71 -5.54 -29.29 -6.77
N GLY A 72 -5.65 -29.90 -5.58
CA GLY A 72 -6.83 -29.72 -4.72
C GLY A 72 -7.01 -28.27 -4.27
N GLN A 73 -5.92 -27.61 -3.84
CA GLN A 73 -5.93 -26.19 -3.46
C GLN A 73 -6.29 -25.31 -4.65
N LEU A 74 -5.71 -25.55 -5.83
CA LEU A 74 -6.01 -24.82 -7.06
C LEU A 74 -7.50 -24.89 -7.40
N SER A 75 -8.09 -26.08 -7.34
CA SER A 75 -9.53 -26.26 -7.59
C SER A 75 -10.37 -25.49 -6.57
N GLY A 76 -9.95 -25.43 -5.30
CA GLY A 76 -10.59 -24.62 -4.27
C GLY A 76 -10.54 -23.13 -4.59
N PHE A 77 -9.41 -22.61 -5.06
CA PHE A 77 -9.27 -21.21 -5.48
C PHE A 77 -10.10 -20.89 -6.72
N GLU A 78 -10.20 -21.81 -7.69
CA GLU A 78 -11.05 -21.63 -8.88
C GLU A 78 -12.53 -21.42 -8.49
N VAL A 79 -13.03 -22.18 -7.52
CA VAL A 79 -14.39 -22.01 -6.98
C VAL A 79 -14.55 -20.64 -6.31
N GLN A 80 -13.60 -20.23 -5.48
CA GLN A 80 -13.65 -18.92 -4.83
C GLN A 80 -13.62 -17.76 -5.83
N VAL A 81 -12.78 -17.85 -6.84
CA VAL A 81 -12.72 -16.84 -7.92
C VAL A 81 -14.06 -16.74 -8.63
N GLN A 82 -14.71 -17.86 -8.92
CA GLN A 82 -16.03 -17.84 -9.55
C GLN A 82 -17.10 -17.21 -8.65
N GLU A 83 -17.02 -17.44 -7.35
CA GLU A 83 -17.93 -16.82 -6.38
C GLU A 83 -17.72 -15.29 -6.32
N TYR A 84 -16.46 -14.81 -6.28
CA TYR A 84 -16.16 -13.37 -6.32
C TYR A 84 -16.60 -12.72 -7.63
N LEU A 85 -16.44 -13.41 -8.78
CA LEU A 85 -16.94 -12.90 -10.06
C LEU A 85 -18.45 -12.70 -10.05
N ASN A 86 -19.20 -13.63 -9.46
CA ASN A 86 -20.64 -13.51 -9.29
C ASN A 86 -21.01 -12.33 -8.37
N GLN A 87 -20.28 -12.13 -7.27
CA GLN A 87 -20.49 -11.00 -6.37
C GLN A 87 -20.21 -9.66 -7.07
N ILE A 88 -19.14 -9.57 -7.84
CA ILE A 88 -18.81 -8.39 -8.64
C ILE A 88 -19.91 -8.08 -9.64
N GLN A 89 -20.48 -9.09 -10.28
CA GLN A 89 -21.58 -8.88 -11.22
C GLN A 89 -22.82 -8.31 -10.51
N ILE A 90 -23.20 -8.85 -9.36
CA ILE A 90 -24.34 -8.36 -8.55
C ILE A 90 -24.10 -6.92 -8.15
N LEU A 91 -22.92 -6.60 -7.63
CA LEU A 91 -22.58 -5.22 -7.22
C LEU A 91 -22.57 -4.25 -8.39
N SER A 92 -22.18 -4.70 -9.58
CA SER A 92 -22.22 -3.88 -10.79
C SER A 92 -23.67 -3.57 -11.22
N GLU A 93 -24.56 -4.54 -11.10
CA GLU A 93 -25.99 -4.35 -11.39
C GLU A 93 -26.65 -3.42 -10.36
N GLU A 94 -26.30 -3.55 -9.07
CA GLU A 94 -26.76 -2.64 -8.01
C GLU A 94 -26.27 -1.20 -8.24
N ASN A 95 -25.00 -1.02 -8.65
CA ASN A 95 -24.45 0.30 -8.98
C ASN A 95 -25.20 0.96 -10.14
N GLU A 96 -25.52 0.22 -11.18
CA GLU A 96 -26.32 0.75 -12.31
C GLU A 96 -27.71 1.22 -11.85
N ILE A 97 -28.34 0.49 -10.92
CA ILE A 97 -29.61 0.88 -10.31
C ILE A 97 -29.45 2.19 -9.53
N PHE A 98 -28.39 2.33 -8.73
CA PHE A 98 -28.13 3.55 -7.96
C PHE A 98 -27.79 4.74 -8.86
N GLU A 99 -27.05 4.55 -9.94
CA GLU A 99 -26.78 5.62 -10.92
C GLU A 99 -28.08 6.13 -11.55
N ASN A 100 -28.99 5.22 -11.91
CA ASN A 100 -30.31 5.59 -12.45
C ASN A 100 -31.15 6.34 -11.42
N GLN A 101 -31.18 5.89 -10.16
CA GLN A 101 -31.89 6.58 -9.07
C GLN A 101 -31.31 7.97 -8.80
N ASN A 102 -29.98 8.13 -8.82
CA ASN A 102 -29.32 9.43 -8.66
C ASN A 102 -29.66 10.38 -9.80
N SER A 103 -29.72 9.87 -11.03
CA SER A 103 -30.13 10.67 -12.19
C SER A 103 -31.57 11.17 -12.06
N ASP A 104 -32.48 10.30 -11.59
CA ASP A 104 -33.89 10.67 -11.37
C ASP A 104 -34.03 11.71 -10.23
N LEU A 105 -33.33 11.49 -9.12
CA LEU A 105 -33.29 12.44 -8.01
C LEU A 105 -32.76 13.80 -8.41
N ASN A 106 -31.68 13.85 -9.19
CA ASN A 106 -31.14 15.08 -9.71
C ASN A 106 -32.17 15.84 -10.61
N SER A 107 -32.90 15.10 -11.43
CA SER A 107 -33.98 15.66 -12.24
C SER A 107 -35.10 16.24 -11.39
N GLN A 108 -35.47 15.59 -10.30
CA GLN A 108 -36.45 16.08 -9.33
C GLN A 108 -35.97 17.36 -8.63
N VAL A 109 -34.69 17.39 -8.21
CA VAL A 109 -34.08 18.58 -7.58
C VAL A 109 -34.11 19.78 -8.52
N ILE A 110 -33.71 19.59 -9.78
CA ILE A 110 -33.76 20.67 -10.80
C ILE A 110 -35.19 21.17 -10.98
N ASN A 111 -36.18 20.27 -11.04
CA ASN A 111 -37.58 20.68 -11.19
C ASN A 111 -38.08 21.48 -9.97
N LEU A 112 -37.74 21.05 -8.75
CA LEU A 112 -38.08 21.76 -7.52
C LEU A 112 -37.41 23.15 -7.44
N GLN A 113 -36.17 23.26 -7.86
CA GLN A 113 -35.42 24.52 -7.93
C GLN A 113 -36.13 25.51 -8.91
N ASN A 114 -36.54 24.99 -10.07
CA ASN A 114 -37.28 25.82 -11.06
C ASN A 114 -38.64 26.28 -10.50
N GLN A 115 -39.38 25.40 -9.82
CA GLN A 115 -40.64 25.77 -9.18
C GLN A 115 -40.41 26.82 -8.08
N LEU A 116 -39.36 26.67 -7.27
CA LEU A 116 -39.02 27.67 -6.26
C LEU A 116 -38.64 29.03 -6.88
N TYR A 117 -37.90 29.00 -7.99
CA TYR A 117 -37.59 30.21 -8.73
C TYR A 117 -38.84 30.90 -9.26
N GLU A 118 -39.79 30.15 -9.86
CA GLU A 118 -41.07 30.70 -10.33
C GLU A 118 -41.91 31.32 -9.20
N ILE A 119 -42.00 30.62 -8.04
CA ILE A 119 -42.72 31.14 -6.86
C ILE A 119 -42.06 32.42 -6.35
N ARG A 120 -40.75 32.49 -6.31
CA ARG A 120 -39.99 33.69 -5.89
C ARG A 120 -40.18 34.83 -6.86
N SER A 121 -40.19 34.58 -8.17
CA SER A 121 -40.40 35.58 -9.21
C SER A 121 -41.82 36.14 -9.11
N GLN A 122 -42.83 35.29 -8.92
CA GLN A 122 -44.21 35.69 -8.78
C GLN A 122 -44.46 36.49 -7.50
N SER A 123 -43.82 36.12 -6.40
CA SER A 123 -43.86 36.86 -5.13
C SER A 123 -43.20 38.21 -5.23
N ALA A 124 -42.19 38.38 -6.08
CA ALA A 124 -41.55 39.66 -6.33
C ALA A 124 -42.45 40.59 -7.18
N GLU A 125 -43.23 40.07 -8.15
CA GLU A 125 -44.22 40.82 -8.91
C GLU A 125 -45.41 41.27 -8.04
N ASP A 126 -45.80 40.45 -7.05
CA ASP A 126 -46.86 40.77 -6.07
C ASP A 126 -46.43 41.75 -4.97
N GLY A 127 -45.20 42.24 -4.99
CA GLY A 127 -44.65 43.21 -4.02
C GLY A 127 -44.36 42.63 -2.63
N ILE A 128 -44.36 41.31 -2.49
CA ILE A 128 -44.00 40.63 -1.27
C ILE A 128 -42.49 40.36 -1.30
N TYR A 129 -41.72 41.33 -0.85
CA TYR A 129 -40.26 41.21 -0.73
C TYR A 129 -39.92 40.33 0.48
N PHE A 130 -39.68 39.06 0.23
CA PHE A 130 -38.90 38.23 1.16
C PHE A 130 -37.38 38.38 0.83
N PHE A 131 -36.91 39.61 0.83
CA PHE A 131 -35.51 39.88 0.99
C PHE A 131 -35.22 39.91 2.49
N ASN A 132 -35.09 38.75 3.12
CA ASN A 132 -34.05 38.67 4.09
C ASN A 132 -32.77 38.82 3.29
N LYS A 133 -32.18 40.03 3.32
CA LYS A 133 -30.76 40.19 3.11
C LYS A 133 -30.16 39.15 4.07
N ILE A 134 -29.68 38.05 3.53
CA ILE A 134 -28.91 37.11 4.33
C ILE A 134 -27.71 37.95 4.77
N GLU A 135 -27.77 38.50 5.99
CA GLU A 135 -26.57 39.02 6.61
C GLU A 135 -25.63 37.82 6.55
N ILE A 136 -24.46 38.01 5.94
CA ILE A 136 -23.40 37.02 5.99
C ILE A 136 -23.12 36.90 7.48
N LEU A 137 -23.72 35.89 8.09
CA LEU A 137 -23.50 35.59 9.51
C LEU A 137 -22.04 35.26 9.66
N ASP A 138 -21.46 35.59 10.80
CA ASP A 138 -20.14 35.09 11.14
C ASP A 138 -20.17 33.54 11.04
N PRO A 139 -19.12 32.90 10.50
CA PRO A 139 -19.08 31.47 10.38
C PRO A 139 -19.41 30.81 11.72
N PRO A 140 -20.17 29.71 11.72
CA PRO A 140 -20.63 29.07 12.95
C PRO A 140 -19.49 28.43 13.74
N LEU A 141 -18.35 28.15 13.08
CA LEU A 141 -17.20 27.51 13.70
C LEU A 141 -15.99 28.44 13.70
N GLU A 142 -15.41 28.64 14.87
CA GLU A 142 -14.18 29.40 15.05
C GLU A 142 -12.98 28.50 14.72
N GLY A 143 -11.97 29.03 14.01
CA GLY A 143 -10.77 28.31 13.62
C GLY A 143 -10.94 27.48 12.36
N SER A 144 -10.35 26.31 12.32
CA SER A 144 -10.37 25.38 11.19
C SER A 144 -11.05 24.06 11.54
N MET A 145 -11.61 23.39 10.55
CA MET A 145 -12.31 22.11 10.71
C MET A 145 -11.42 20.97 11.24
N TRP A 146 -10.12 21.00 10.98
CA TRP A 146 -9.21 20.00 11.57
C TRP A 146 -9.06 20.17 13.11
N ASP A 147 -9.48 21.29 13.66
CA ASP A 147 -9.55 21.54 15.10
C ASP A 147 -10.78 20.90 15.78
N LEU A 148 -11.71 20.39 14.99
CA LEU A 148 -12.93 19.74 15.49
C LEU A 148 -12.67 18.32 16.05
N PRO A 149 -13.71 17.60 16.48
CA PRO A 149 -13.54 16.33 17.18
C PRO A 149 -12.64 15.33 16.48
N ASP A 150 -11.96 14.52 17.27
CA ASP A 150 -11.16 13.37 16.85
C ASP A 150 -12.03 12.35 16.08
N LEU A 151 -12.04 12.48 14.75
CA LEU A 151 -12.86 11.69 13.83
C LEU A 151 -12.25 10.33 13.56
N ILE A 152 -10.92 10.26 13.42
CA ILE A 152 -10.20 9.03 13.15
C ILE A 152 -9.36 8.67 14.36
N LYS A 153 -9.65 7.53 14.98
CA LYS A 153 -8.97 7.10 16.19
C LYS A 153 -7.78 6.19 15.87
N PRO A 154 -6.74 6.18 16.70
CA PRO A 154 -5.60 5.28 16.53
C PRO A 154 -5.97 3.80 16.46
N SER A 155 -7.15 3.42 17.01
CA SER A 155 -7.68 2.05 16.97
C SER A 155 -8.40 1.71 15.67
N ASP A 156 -8.66 2.68 14.81
CA ASP A 156 -9.37 2.46 13.56
C ASP A 156 -8.50 1.68 12.56
N PHE A 157 -9.17 1.08 11.60
CA PHE A 157 -8.52 0.24 10.61
C PHE A 157 -7.54 1.05 9.77
N THR A 158 -6.34 0.51 9.57
CA THR A 158 -5.33 1.06 8.67
C THR A 158 -4.96 0.05 7.58
N VAL A 159 -4.82 0.53 6.37
CA VAL A 159 -4.30 -0.25 5.23
C VAL A 159 -2.76 -0.20 5.14
N TYR A 160 -2.08 0.47 6.08
CA TYR A 160 -0.61 0.39 6.16
C TYR A 160 -0.15 -1.07 6.20
N SER A 161 0.90 -1.38 5.44
CA SER A 161 1.44 -2.74 5.32
C SER A 161 2.89 -2.81 5.82
N THR A 162 3.77 -2.14 5.11
CA THR A 162 5.22 -2.17 5.39
C THR A 162 5.86 -0.87 4.94
N SER A 163 7.03 -0.59 5.49
CA SER A 163 7.91 0.44 4.95
C SER A 163 9.31 -0.10 4.71
N SER A 164 10.07 0.57 3.87
CA SER A 164 11.46 0.25 3.60
C SER A 164 12.30 1.51 3.41
N TYR A 165 13.38 1.61 4.18
CA TYR A 165 14.35 2.70 4.06
C TYR A 165 15.14 2.56 2.76
N GLN A 166 15.20 3.65 1.97
CA GLN A 166 15.85 3.68 0.66
C GLN A 166 17.24 4.33 0.69
N GLY A 167 17.58 5.02 1.77
CA GLY A 167 18.83 5.77 1.88
C GLY A 167 18.59 7.26 2.03
N ILE A 168 19.65 8.05 1.82
CA ILE A 168 19.58 9.50 1.76
C ILE A 168 19.53 9.91 0.30
N GLU A 169 18.55 10.72 -0.06
CA GLU A 169 18.37 11.26 -1.40
C GLU A 169 18.16 12.76 -1.34
N ASN A 170 18.55 13.48 -2.40
CA ASN A 170 18.25 14.90 -2.53
C ASN A 170 16.83 15.05 -3.10
N ARG A 171 15.96 15.71 -2.37
CA ARG A 171 14.54 15.84 -2.65
C ARG A 171 14.10 17.29 -2.62
N LEU A 172 13.11 17.64 -3.45
CA LEU A 172 12.51 18.97 -3.49
C LEU A 172 11.41 19.04 -2.42
N PHE A 173 11.52 20.00 -1.52
CA PHE A 173 10.56 20.27 -0.45
C PHE A 173 9.95 21.65 -0.64
N TYR A 174 8.70 21.83 -0.24
CA TYR A 174 8.16 23.15 0.02
C TYR A 174 8.43 23.52 1.48
N ASP A 175 9.32 24.50 1.69
CA ASP A 175 9.62 24.99 3.03
C ASP A 175 8.79 26.23 3.36
N LYS A 176 7.75 26.05 4.15
CA LYS A 176 6.80 27.11 4.55
C LYS A 176 7.48 28.23 5.31
N SER A 177 8.61 27.98 5.98
CA SER A 177 9.36 28.99 6.74
C SER A 177 9.96 30.09 5.86
N ILE A 178 10.23 29.75 4.58
CA ILE A 178 10.75 30.69 3.57
C ILE A 178 9.77 30.88 2.41
N SER A 179 8.64 30.16 2.39
CA SER A 179 7.61 30.17 1.36
C SER A 179 8.17 29.87 -0.03
N ASP A 180 9.06 28.90 -0.15
CA ASP A 180 9.74 28.55 -1.41
C ASP A 180 10.08 27.05 -1.48
N PHE A 181 10.35 26.58 -2.71
CA PHE A 181 10.81 25.22 -2.97
C PHE A 181 12.32 25.13 -2.89
N ILE A 182 12.82 24.20 -2.11
CA ILE A 182 14.25 24.00 -1.90
C ILE A 182 14.61 22.52 -1.85
N ASN A 183 15.77 22.17 -2.41
CA ASN A 183 16.28 20.82 -2.32
C ASN A 183 16.99 20.57 -0.98
N TYR A 184 16.55 19.53 -0.28
CA TYR A 184 17.17 19.04 0.95
C TYR A 184 17.59 17.58 0.79
N ASP A 185 18.65 17.20 1.49
CA ASP A 185 18.94 15.79 1.71
C ASP A 185 17.93 15.22 2.70
N ALA A 186 17.31 14.11 2.35
CA ALA A 186 16.25 13.46 3.13
C ALA A 186 16.52 11.97 3.30
N TYR A 187 16.17 11.43 4.45
CA TYR A 187 15.96 10.01 4.64
C TYR A 187 14.67 9.64 3.94
N VAL A 188 14.74 8.78 2.93
CA VAL A 188 13.60 8.36 2.12
C VAL A 188 13.12 6.98 2.53
N PHE A 189 11.82 6.84 2.75
CA PHE A 189 11.17 5.56 3.03
C PHE A 189 10.04 5.34 2.03
N LYS A 190 9.97 4.15 1.43
CA LYS A 190 8.80 3.72 0.66
C LYS A 190 7.80 3.06 1.60
N VAL A 191 6.64 3.68 1.73
CA VAL A 191 5.53 3.22 2.57
C VAL A 191 4.50 2.54 1.69
N ASN A 192 4.28 1.25 1.93
CA ASN A 192 3.39 0.41 1.15
C ASN A 192 2.05 0.21 1.87
N PHE A 193 0.97 0.23 1.10
CA PHE A 193 -0.38 0.03 1.60
C PHE A 193 -1.01 -1.22 0.97
N LYS A 194 -1.90 -1.90 1.71
CA LYS A 194 -2.57 -3.14 1.27
C LYS A 194 -3.43 -2.97 0.02
N ASP A 195 -3.84 -1.75 -0.29
CA ASP A 195 -4.61 -1.40 -1.49
C ASP A 195 -3.75 -1.08 -2.72
N GLY A 196 -2.44 -1.32 -2.62
CA GLY A 196 -1.47 -1.20 -3.70
C GLY A 196 -0.88 0.18 -3.91
N LEU A 197 -1.28 1.19 -3.14
CA LEU A 197 -0.63 2.50 -3.17
C LEU A 197 0.75 2.44 -2.48
N ILE A 198 1.65 3.27 -2.95
CA ILE A 198 2.99 3.49 -2.37
C ILE A 198 3.20 5.00 -2.27
N LEU A 199 3.60 5.46 -1.10
CA LEU A 199 4.00 6.85 -0.86
C LEU A 199 5.45 6.91 -0.42
N ASP A 200 6.15 7.98 -0.80
CA ASP A 200 7.46 8.27 -0.25
C ASP A 200 7.28 9.11 1.04
N PHE A 201 7.96 8.72 2.11
CA PHE A 201 8.15 9.56 3.29
C PHE A 201 9.55 10.14 3.22
N GLU A 202 9.64 11.45 3.23
CA GLU A 202 10.86 12.21 3.02
C GLU A 202 11.15 13.04 4.29
N ILE A 203 12.15 12.64 5.05
CA ILE A 203 12.45 13.24 6.35
C ILE A 203 13.80 13.93 6.25
N LYS A 204 13.81 15.25 6.37
CA LYS A 204 15.02 16.07 6.23
C LYS A 204 16.14 15.61 7.17
N THR A 205 17.38 15.58 6.68
CA THR A 205 18.54 15.03 7.41
C THR A 205 19.02 15.90 8.59
N ASP A 206 18.36 16.98 8.89
CA ASP A 206 18.56 17.69 10.16
C ASP A 206 17.96 16.94 11.37
N PHE A 207 17.10 15.94 11.15
CA PHE A 207 16.82 14.87 12.09
C PHE A 207 17.92 13.82 12.07
N THR A 208 18.04 13.02 13.13
CA THR A 208 18.86 11.80 13.11
C THR A 208 18.09 10.68 12.42
N LEU A 209 18.80 9.67 11.87
CA LEU A 209 18.13 8.49 11.28
C LEU A 209 17.22 7.77 12.30
N SER A 210 17.64 7.70 13.57
CA SER A 210 16.77 7.14 14.63
C SER A 210 15.46 7.90 14.75
N LYS A 211 15.51 9.24 14.72
CA LYS A 211 14.31 10.08 14.78
C LYS A 211 13.46 9.96 13.51
N ALA A 212 14.11 9.82 12.34
CA ALA A 212 13.42 9.60 11.09
C ALA A 212 12.63 8.27 11.09
N LEU A 213 13.22 7.20 11.65
CA LEU A 213 12.52 5.91 11.83
C LEU A 213 11.33 6.01 12.82
N GLU A 214 11.45 6.83 13.86
CA GLU A 214 10.33 7.09 14.78
C GLU A 214 9.20 7.85 14.09
N ILE A 215 9.53 8.86 13.30
CA ILE A 215 8.57 9.66 12.51
C ILE A 215 7.85 8.74 11.53
N GLU A 216 8.59 7.98 10.72
CA GLU A 216 8.01 7.05 9.76
C GLU A 216 7.02 6.09 10.45
N LYS A 217 7.46 5.41 11.51
CA LYS A 217 6.65 4.45 12.25
C LYS A 217 5.38 5.07 12.85
N LYS A 218 5.44 6.32 13.26
CA LYS A 218 4.31 7.05 13.85
C LYS A 218 3.27 7.43 12.80
N PHE A 219 3.69 7.97 11.65
CA PHE A 219 2.79 8.58 10.69
C PHE A 219 2.31 7.63 9.59
N SER A 220 3.05 6.57 9.26
CA SER A 220 2.64 5.61 8.22
C SER A 220 1.30 4.92 8.50
N PRO A 221 1.00 4.46 9.73
CA PRO A 221 -0.32 3.91 10.02
C PRO A 221 -1.44 4.96 9.93
N LYS A 222 -1.19 6.21 10.34
CA LYS A 222 -2.16 7.31 10.32
C LYS A 222 -2.59 7.67 8.90
N ILE A 223 -1.65 7.84 7.98
CA ILE A 223 -1.95 8.01 6.55
C ILE A 223 -2.70 6.80 5.99
N GLY A 224 -2.37 5.59 6.44
CA GLY A 224 -3.07 4.38 6.05
C GLY A 224 -4.53 4.26 6.54
N GLN A 225 -4.98 5.14 7.43
CA GLN A 225 -6.37 5.23 7.88
C GLN A 225 -7.24 6.07 6.94
N LEU A 226 -6.63 6.93 6.12
CA LEU A 226 -7.36 7.70 5.11
C LEU A 226 -7.82 6.81 3.96
N GLY A 227 -8.96 7.14 3.37
CA GLY A 227 -9.47 6.47 2.18
C GLY A 227 -8.49 6.54 0.99
N LYS A 228 -8.52 5.52 0.13
CA LYS A 228 -7.65 5.45 -1.05
C LYS A 228 -7.74 6.70 -1.93
N GLU A 229 -8.93 7.24 -2.11
CA GLU A 229 -9.18 8.39 -2.96
C GLU A 229 -8.48 9.67 -2.46
N LEU A 230 -8.33 9.84 -1.16
CA LEU A 230 -7.55 10.93 -0.58
C LEU A 230 -6.04 10.74 -0.75
N ARG A 231 -5.56 9.49 -0.77
CA ARG A 231 -4.14 9.19 -0.84
C ARG A 231 -3.58 9.06 -2.26
N LYS A 232 -4.43 8.82 -3.26
CA LYS A 232 -4.00 8.46 -4.62
C LYS A 232 -3.21 9.55 -5.35
N ASN A 233 -3.43 10.80 -4.99
CA ASN A 233 -2.77 11.95 -5.61
C ASN A 233 -1.60 12.48 -4.76
N ILE A 234 -1.29 11.87 -3.64
CA ILE A 234 -0.13 12.23 -2.81
C ILE A 234 1.09 11.48 -3.36
N ASN A 235 2.16 12.19 -3.67
CA ASN A 235 3.42 11.58 -4.09
C ASN A 235 4.31 11.32 -2.87
N SER A 236 4.47 12.30 -1.99
CA SER A 236 5.24 12.14 -0.76
C SER A 236 4.64 12.90 0.43
N ILE A 237 5.04 12.46 1.62
CA ILE A 237 4.86 13.20 2.87
C ILE A 237 6.23 13.67 3.33
N GLU A 238 6.37 14.97 3.45
CA GLU A 238 7.61 15.65 3.80
C GLU A 238 7.62 16.03 5.29
N PHE A 239 8.74 15.81 5.97
CA PHE A 239 8.88 16.13 7.39
C PHE A 239 10.06 17.07 7.63
N LEU A 240 9.74 18.24 8.12
CA LEU A 240 10.68 19.30 8.49
C LEU A 240 10.65 19.57 10.00
N LYS A 241 11.70 20.17 10.52
CA LYS A 241 11.70 20.78 11.85
C LYS A 241 10.99 22.13 11.83
N GLY A 242 10.52 22.55 13.00
CA GLY A 242 9.96 23.88 13.18
C GLY A 242 8.46 23.88 13.48
N GLU A 243 7.91 25.08 13.62
CA GLU A 243 6.53 25.34 14.07
C GLU A 243 5.71 26.07 12.98
N PHE A 244 5.95 25.79 11.71
CA PHE A 244 5.32 26.49 10.59
C PHE A 244 4.03 25.84 10.07
N GLY A 245 3.48 24.87 10.79
CA GLY A 245 2.22 24.20 10.45
C GLY A 245 2.38 23.07 9.44
N ALA A 246 1.30 22.81 8.73
CA ALA A 246 1.25 21.89 7.59
C ALA A 246 0.91 22.64 6.30
N SER A 247 1.12 22.01 5.18
CA SER A 247 0.67 22.51 3.86
C SER A 247 0.68 21.41 2.83
N ALA A 248 -0.28 21.45 1.92
CA ALA A 248 -0.28 20.65 0.71
C ALA A 248 0.14 21.52 -0.48
N GLN A 249 1.07 21.06 -1.28
CA GLN A 249 1.56 21.74 -2.47
C GLN A 249 1.51 20.83 -3.68
N LYS A 250 1.11 21.36 -4.83
CA LYS A 250 1.04 20.62 -6.09
C LYS A 250 1.50 21.46 -7.27
N SER A 251 2.13 20.82 -8.23
CA SER A 251 2.31 21.38 -9.58
C SER A 251 1.04 21.17 -10.42
N GLU A 252 0.87 21.97 -11.48
CA GLU A 252 -0.30 21.85 -12.38
C GLU A 252 -0.45 20.46 -13.00
N ASP A 253 0.67 19.78 -13.26
CA ASP A 253 0.71 18.43 -13.84
C ASP A 253 0.70 17.30 -12.77
N LEU A 254 0.60 17.65 -11.48
CA LEU A 254 0.65 16.74 -10.33
C LEU A 254 1.94 15.89 -10.24
N VAL A 255 3.01 16.28 -10.93
CA VAL A 255 4.33 15.64 -10.78
C VAL A 255 4.90 15.90 -9.39
N TYR A 256 4.65 17.08 -8.85
CA TYR A 256 4.85 17.40 -7.44
C TYR A 256 3.45 17.53 -6.78
N ALA A 257 3.16 16.67 -5.82
CA ALA A 257 1.91 16.69 -5.05
C ALA A 257 2.20 16.12 -3.65
N ASN A 258 2.67 16.98 -2.76
CA ASN A 258 3.25 16.58 -1.48
C ASN A 258 2.54 17.28 -0.32
N ILE A 259 2.53 16.62 0.83
CA ILE A 259 2.10 17.20 2.11
C ILE A 259 3.35 17.41 2.95
N THR A 260 3.59 18.65 3.35
CA THR A 260 4.71 19.03 4.21
C THR A 260 4.22 19.24 5.65
N LEU A 261 4.90 18.61 6.60
CA LEU A 261 4.60 18.68 8.04
C LEU A 261 5.80 19.20 8.82
N HIS A 262 5.57 20.20 9.65
CA HIS A 262 6.59 20.67 10.62
C HIS A 262 6.39 19.96 11.96
N ILE A 263 7.32 19.08 12.31
CA ILE A 263 7.19 18.13 13.43
C ILE A 263 7.04 18.80 14.79
N ASP A 264 7.71 19.93 15.02
CA ASP A 264 7.60 20.61 16.31
C ASP A 264 6.19 21.19 16.48
N TRP A 265 5.60 21.73 15.41
CA TRP A 265 4.21 22.19 15.42
C TRP A 265 3.22 21.04 15.65
N ILE A 266 3.40 19.90 14.95
CA ILE A 266 2.56 18.72 15.17
C ILE A 266 2.61 18.30 16.64
N ASN A 267 3.80 18.14 17.21
CA ASN A 267 3.97 17.69 18.58
C ASN A 267 3.40 18.70 19.62
N ASN A 268 3.50 19.99 19.35
CA ASN A 268 3.13 21.03 20.31
C ASN A 268 1.67 21.48 20.19
N ILE A 269 1.09 21.41 19.00
CA ILE A 269 -0.23 21.99 18.71
C ILE A 269 -1.26 20.92 18.36
N VAL A 270 -0.91 19.99 17.45
CA VAL A 270 -1.89 19.03 16.91
C VAL A 270 -2.14 17.87 17.86
N GLU A 271 -1.09 17.28 18.40
CA GLU A 271 -1.17 16.12 19.29
C GLU A 271 -1.57 16.45 20.74
N THR A 272 -1.42 17.73 21.12
CA THR A 272 -1.71 18.17 22.48
C THR A 272 -3.09 18.78 22.67
N ARG A 273 -3.98 18.62 21.68
CA ARG A 273 -5.36 19.09 21.80
C ARG A 273 -6.07 18.42 22.97
N PRO A 274 -6.89 19.15 23.72
CA PRO A 274 -7.55 18.62 24.93
C PRO A 274 -8.42 17.39 24.66
N ASP A 275 -8.96 17.30 23.45
CA ASP A 275 -9.93 16.26 23.06
C ASP A 275 -9.28 15.12 22.23
N GLY A 276 -7.96 15.12 22.07
CA GLY A 276 -7.21 14.07 21.38
C GLY A 276 -6.25 14.59 20.31
N ASP A 277 -5.54 13.66 19.70
CA ASP A 277 -4.63 13.91 18.60
C ASP A 277 -5.46 14.20 17.32
N ARG A 278 -5.11 15.25 16.61
CA ARG A 278 -5.80 15.69 15.38
C ARG A 278 -4.96 15.48 14.12
N THR A 279 -3.97 14.64 14.19
CA THR A 279 -3.05 14.43 13.06
C THR A 279 -3.78 13.81 11.85
N GLU A 280 -4.72 12.91 12.08
CA GLU A 280 -5.50 12.27 11.04
C GLU A 280 -6.46 13.26 10.36
N GLU A 281 -7.09 14.14 11.13
CA GLU A 281 -7.96 15.22 10.64
C GLU A 281 -7.14 16.23 9.81
N LEU A 282 -5.96 16.57 10.26
CA LEU A 282 -5.03 17.39 9.50
C LEU A 282 -4.65 16.74 8.17
N PHE A 283 -4.41 15.43 8.16
CA PHE A 283 -4.16 14.70 6.92
C PHE A 283 -5.38 14.68 5.99
N ILE A 284 -6.60 14.61 6.50
CA ILE A 284 -7.82 14.73 5.68
C ILE A 284 -7.83 16.10 5.01
N HIS A 285 -7.57 17.17 5.77
CA HIS A 285 -7.55 18.54 5.28
C HIS A 285 -6.49 18.71 4.18
N GLU A 286 -5.24 18.40 4.45
CA GLU A 286 -4.14 18.55 3.48
C GLU A 286 -4.32 17.62 2.25
N ALA A 287 -4.82 16.41 2.44
CA ALA A 287 -5.11 15.51 1.33
C ALA A 287 -6.27 16.00 0.45
N ALA A 288 -7.23 16.74 1.00
CA ALA A 288 -8.32 17.33 0.23
C ALA A 288 -7.79 18.35 -0.78
N HIS A 289 -6.79 19.17 -0.43
CA HIS A 289 -6.13 20.08 -1.37
C HIS A 289 -5.51 19.38 -2.59
N LEU A 290 -5.05 18.14 -2.43
CA LEU A 290 -4.45 17.37 -3.53
C LEU A 290 -5.46 16.53 -4.31
N SER A 291 -6.52 16.06 -3.64
CA SER A 291 -7.39 15.03 -4.18
C SER A 291 -8.84 15.47 -4.41
N ILE A 292 -9.28 16.58 -3.81
CA ILE A 292 -10.66 17.11 -3.93
C ILE A 292 -10.67 18.45 -4.63
N ASP A 293 -9.88 19.43 -4.16
CA ASP A 293 -9.83 20.78 -4.77
C ASP A 293 -9.67 20.77 -6.29
N PRO A 294 -8.79 19.95 -6.91
CA PRO A 294 -8.60 19.98 -8.36
C PRO A 294 -9.87 19.67 -9.15
N TYR A 295 -10.83 19.01 -8.54
CA TYR A 295 -12.07 18.56 -9.18
C TYR A 295 -13.31 19.39 -8.78
N VAL A 296 -13.21 20.13 -7.70
CA VAL A 296 -14.34 20.87 -7.10
C VAL A 296 -14.15 22.38 -7.22
N TYR A 297 -12.96 22.85 -6.83
CA TYR A 297 -12.65 24.26 -6.82
C TYR A 297 -12.79 24.91 -8.22
N GLY A 298 -13.48 26.05 -8.28
CA GLY A 298 -13.73 26.75 -9.54
C GLY A 298 -14.78 26.11 -10.46
N GLN A 299 -15.38 24.98 -10.07
CA GLN A 299 -16.52 24.42 -10.81
C GLN A 299 -17.79 25.23 -10.55
N GLN A 300 -18.66 25.36 -11.59
CA GLN A 300 -19.88 26.13 -11.46
C GLN A 300 -20.78 25.64 -10.33
N GLY A 301 -20.90 24.30 -10.14
CA GLY A 301 -21.71 23.74 -9.07
C GLY A 301 -21.22 24.12 -7.66
N TRP A 302 -19.90 24.23 -7.46
CA TRP A 302 -19.33 24.73 -6.21
C TRP A 302 -19.64 26.20 -6.00
N THR A 303 -19.39 27.03 -7.02
CA THR A 303 -19.70 28.48 -6.98
C THR A 303 -21.16 28.74 -6.69
N ASP A 304 -22.07 27.97 -7.29
CA ASP A 304 -23.50 28.08 -7.06
C ASP A 304 -23.88 27.69 -5.64
N ALA A 305 -23.25 26.63 -5.07
CA ALA A 305 -23.46 26.19 -3.69
C ALA A 305 -23.00 27.27 -2.69
N VAL A 306 -21.79 27.79 -2.83
CA VAL A 306 -21.25 28.87 -1.99
C VAL A 306 -22.16 30.11 -2.03
N ASN A 307 -22.65 30.49 -3.23
CA ASN A 307 -23.57 31.61 -3.37
C ASN A 307 -24.96 31.35 -2.75
N LEU A 308 -25.40 30.09 -2.76
CA LEU A 308 -26.68 29.68 -2.17
C LEU A 308 -26.62 29.68 -0.65
N ASP A 309 -25.54 29.13 -0.09
CA ASP A 309 -25.31 29.07 1.36
C ASP A 309 -25.10 30.47 1.94
N GLY A 310 -24.41 31.33 1.22
CA GLY A 310 -24.14 32.73 1.61
C GLY A 310 -23.27 32.85 2.87
N ASN A 311 -22.65 31.75 3.29
CA ASN A 311 -21.82 31.70 4.49
C ASN A 311 -20.72 30.66 4.28
N TYR A 312 -19.67 30.74 5.10
CA TYR A 312 -18.60 29.75 5.25
C TYR A 312 -18.83 28.92 6.50
N LEU A 313 -18.33 27.71 6.50
CA LEU A 313 -18.52 26.82 7.64
C LEU A 313 -17.62 27.19 8.84
N SER A 314 -16.41 27.69 8.56
CA SER A 314 -15.41 28.08 9.55
C SER A 314 -14.86 29.49 9.29
N THR A 315 -14.30 30.11 10.33
CA THR A 315 -13.61 31.40 10.17
C THR A 315 -12.37 31.26 9.29
N TYR A 316 -11.70 30.12 9.31
CA TYR A 316 -10.54 29.86 8.44
C TYR A 316 -10.93 29.80 6.96
N ALA A 317 -12.04 29.12 6.62
CA ALA A 317 -12.57 29.12 5.27
C ALA A 317 -12.99 30.53 4.80
N LYS A 318 -13.63 31.32 5.67
CA LYS A 318 -14.01 32.71 5.40
C LYS A 318 -12.82 33.61 5.09
N ASP A 319 -11.74 33.46 5.88
CA ASP A 319 -10.54 34.27 5.75
C ASP A 319 -9.69 33.87 4.52
N ASN A 320 -9.84 32.62 4.05
CA ASN A 320 -9.08 32.04 2.94
C ASN A 320 -10.00 31.34 1.92
N PRO A 321 -11.04 32.01 1.37
CA PRO A 321 -12.08 31.38 0.60
C PRO A 321 -11.59 30.75 -0.70
N ASP A 322 -10.51 31.29 -1.27
CA ASP A 322 -9.95 30.85 -2.54
C ASP A 322 -8.98 29.66 -2.39
N SER A 323 -8.73 29.17 -1.18
CA SER A 323 -7.80 28.09 -0.94
C SER A 323 -8.33 27.02 0.04
N GLU A 324 -9.09 27.42 1.07
CA GLU A 324 -9.38 26.56 2.21
C GLU A 324 -10.83 26.03 2.27
N ASP A 325 -11.77 26.75 1.63
CA ASP A 325 -13.21 26.45 1.76
C ASP A 325 -13.59 25.03 1.35
N VAL A 326 -13.00 24.50 0.27
CA VAL A 326 -13.27 23.13 -0.17
C VAL A 326 -12.73 22.10 0.84
N ALA A 327 -11.50 22.29 1.35
CA ALA A 327 -10.89 21.36 2.30
C ALA A 327 -11.65 21.36 3.64
N GLU A 328 -12.04 22.53 4.13
CA GLU A 328 -12.85 22.71 5.35
C GLU A 328 -14.22 22.05 5.22
N THR A 329 -14.94 22.34 4.12
CA THR A 329 -16.25 21.75 3.86
C THR A 329 -16.18 20.24 3.65
N PHE A 330 -15.12 19.75 2.98
CA PHE A 330 -14.93 18.32 2.78
C PHE A 330 -14.72 17.58 4.10
N GLN A 331 -13.98 18.15 5.02
CA GLN A 331 -13.79 17.54 6.34
C GLN A 331 -15.10 17.49 7.13
N ALA A 332 -15.93 18.55 7.08
CA ALA A 332 -17.26 18.56 7.66
C ALA A 332 -18.16 17.47 7.04
N TYR A 333 -18.12 17.32 5.72
CA TYR A 333 -18.83 16.24 5.02
C TYR A 333 -18.41 14.86 5.52
N ILE A 334 -17.11 14.60 5.67
CA ILE A 334 -16.58 13.34 6.22
C ILE A 334 -17.14 13.11 7.64
N ALA A 335 -17.13 14.13 8.50
CA ALA A 335 -17.64 14.04 9.85
C ALA A 335 -19.10 13.64 9.90
N VAL A 336 -19.95 14.30 9.12
CA VAL A 336 -21.41 14.06 9.14
C VAL A 336 -21.76 12.73 8.47
N LYS A 337 -21.10 12.37 7.37
CA LYS A 337 -21.47 11.21 6.57
C LYS A 337 -20.90 9.90 7.08
N TYR A 338 -19.65 9.90 7.52
CA TYR A 338 -18.95 8.66 7.87
C TYR A 338 -18.71 8.46 9.35
N PHE A 339 -18.76 9.56 10.15
CA PHE A 339 -18.52 9.50 11.59
C PHE A 339 -19.59 10.26 12.41
N PRO A 340 -20.89 10.13 12.08
CA PRO A 340 -21.94 10.88 12.75
C PRO A 340 -22.02 10.58 14.26
N GLU A 341 -21.55 9.41 14.68
CA GLU A 341 -21.50 8.99 16.08
C GLU A 341 -20.30 9.57 16.85
N ARG A 342 -19.34 10.18 16.14
CA ARG A 342 -18.12 10.78 16.72
C ARG A 342 -18.24 12.30 16.88
N ILE A 343 -19.30 12.89 16.38
CA ILE A 343 -19.62 14.31 16.52
C ILE A 343 -20.86 14.50 17.38
N THR A 344 -20.96 15.64 18.05
CA THR A 344 -22.15 15.99 18.83
C THR A 344 -23.31 16.31 17.90
N SER A 345 -24.57 16.11 18.39
CA SER A 345 -25.75 16.52 17.63
C SER A 345 -25.75 18.03 17.31
N SER A 346 -25.28 18.85 18.24
CA SER A 346 -25.15 20.28 18.03
C SER A 346 -24.17 20.63 16.90
N LEU A 347 -23.00 19.97 16.84
CA LEU A 347 -22.04 20.20 15.75
C LEU A 347 -22.61 19.72 14.41
N ARG A 348 -23.26 18.57 14.38
CA ARG A 348 -23.92 18.06 13.18
C ARG A 348 -25.00 19.04 12.67
N ASP A 349 -25.83 19.55 13.57
CA ASP A 349 -26.91 20.48 13.23
C ASP A 349 -26.36 21.87 12.81
N THR A 350 -25.14 22.19 13.18
CA THR A 350 -24.41 23.38 12.72
C THR A 350 -23.83 23.21 11.31
N ILE A 351 -23.37 21.97 10.98
CA ILE A 351 -22.81 21.66 9.67
C ILE A 351 -23.91 21.48 8.60
N LEU A 352 -25.06 20.95 8.97
CA LEU A 352 -26.22 20.70 8.06
C LEU A 352 -27.10 21.92 7.91
#